data_dc692ae4a70b873899c1d3ac984bec95
#
_entry.id   dc692ae4a70b873899c1d3ac984bec95
#
_cell.length_a   1.000
_cell.length_b   1.000
_cell.length_c   1.000
_cell.angle_alpha   90.00
_cell.angle_beta   90.00
_cell.angle_gamma   90.00
#
_symmetry.space_group_name_H-M   'P 1'
#
loop_
_entity.id
_entity.type
_entity.pdbx_description
1 polymer ?
#
loop_
_entity_poly.entity_id
_entity_poly.type
_entity_poly.pdbx_seq_one_letter_code
_entity_poly.pdbx_strand_id
1 'polypeptide(L)'
;GETIAIVGMTGSGKSTIARLLTRFYDVNSGSILIDDVDIKRIQLHSLRQQIGIVFDEPFLFSTSISENISYGKPDASEAEIVEAARKAQALGFITDLESGFSTVVGERGYTLSGGQRQRIALARCLLEKPSVLILDDATSAIDVGVESLIHESLKTSLEETTTLLIAQRVSTIALADRIVFLEGGAISDEGSHSSLLSRNAAYAAIIAESNPETVKEIS
;
A
#
# COMPACT_ATOMS: atom_id res chain seq x y z
N GLY A 1 -13.18 -3.23 7.36
CA GLY A 1 -12.04 -2.59 8.01
C GLY A 1 -10.97 -3.54 8.57
N GLU A 2 -10.78 -4.75 8.00
CA GLU A 2 -9.67 -5.65 8.40
C GLU A 2 -8.41 -5.28 7.58
N THR A 3 -7.25 -5.31 8.26
CA THR A 3 -5.94 -5.18 7.60
C THR A 3 -5.30 -6.56 7.48
N ILE A 4 -5.04 -7.01 6.24
CA ILE A 4 -4.46 -8.32 5.94
C ILE A 4 -3.09 -8.14 5.29
N ALA A 5 -2.05 -8.77 5.85
CA ALA A 5 -0.75 -8.84 5.20
C ALA A 5 -0.65 -10.10 4.32
N ILE A 6 -0.22 -9.92 3.09
CA ILE A 6 0.08 -11.02 2.15
C ILE A 6 1.61 -11.15 2.07
N VAL A 7 2.12 -12.25 2.59
CA VAL A 7 3.56 -12.55 2.67
C VAL A 7 3.88 -13.79 1.83
N GLY A 8 5.06 -13.86 1.25
CA GLY A 8 5.53 -15.00 0.46
C GLY A 8 6.75 -14.65 -0.37
N MET A 9 7.41 -15.67 -0.89
CA MET A 9 8.59 -15.52 -1.75
C MET A 9 8.28 -14.70 -3.02
N THR A 10 9.32 -14.13 -3.64
CA THR A 10 9.18 -13.52 -4.95
C THR A 10 8.60 -14.54 -5.94
N GLY A 11 7.63 -14.12 -6.74
CA GLY A 11 6.92 -15.01 -7.68
C GLY A 11 5.79 -15.85 -7.08
N SER A 12 5.48 -15.74 -5.77
CA SER A 12 4.37 -16.50 -5.14
C SER A 12 2.96 -16.03 -5.56
N GLY A 13 2.85 -14.90 -6.29
CA GLY A 13 1.55 -14.41 -6.78
C GLY A 13 0.99 -13.20 -6.04
N LYS A 14 1.70 -12.60 -5.08
CA LYS A 14 1.23 -11.44 -4.28
C LYS A 14 0.70 -10.29 -5.13
N SER A 15 1.52 -9.75 -6.03
CA SER A 15 1.11 -8.64 -6.91
C SER A 15 0.06 -9.08 -7.96
N THR A 16 -0.08 -10.39 -8.23
CA THR A 16 -1.17 -10.90 -9.07
C THR A 16 -2.52 -10.73 -8.39
N ILE A 17 -2.60 -10.91 -7.07
CA ILE A 17 -3.82 -10.67 -6.29
C ILE A 17 -4.27 -9.20 -6.45
N ALA A 18 -3.35 -8.24 -6.32
CA ALA A 18 -3.66 -6.83 -6.52
C ALA A 18 -4.23 -6.55 -7.92
N ARG A 19 -3.65 -7.17 -8.96
CA ARG A 19 -4.11 -7.03 -10.35
C ARG A 19 -5.47 -7.70 -10.61
N LEU A 20 -5.78 -8.78 -9.93
CA LEU A 20 -7.07 -9.45 -10.02
C LEU A 20 -8.16 -8.63 -9.31
N LEU A 21 -7.88 -8.06 -8.13
CA LEU A 21 -8.81 -7.20 -7.39
C LEU A 21 -9.20 -5.96 -8.20
N THR A 22 -8.23 -5.33 -8.88
CA THR A 22 -8.46 -4.15 -9.73
C THR A 22 -8.99 -4.50 -11.13
N ARG A 23 -9.22 -5.80 -11.40
CA ARG A 23 -9.64 -6.32 -12.71
C ARG A 23 -8.79 -5.83 -13.88
N PHE A 24 -7.46 -5.88 -13.73
CA PHE A 24 -6.57 -5.90 -14.89
C PHE A 24 -6.61 -7.25 -15.61
N TYR A 25 -6.96 -8.31 -14.87
CA TYR A 25 -7.24 -9.65 -15.38
C TYR A 25 -8.48 -10.21 -14.66
N ASP A 26 -9.28 -10.99 -15.35
CA ASP A 26 -10.35 -11.77 -14.72
C ASP A 26 -9.80 -13.12 -14.21
N VAL A 27 -10.39 -13.64 -13.14
CA VAL A 27 -10.07 -14.99 -12.65
C VAL A 27 -10.55 -16.04 -13.65
N ASN A 28 -9.75 -17.11 -13.84
CA ASN A 28 -10.09 -18.23 -14.70
C ASN A 28 -11.19 -19.11 -14.09
N SER A 29 -11.20 -19.23 -12.77
CA SER A 29 -12.19 -19.97 -11.98
C SER A 29 -12.40 -19.32 -10.62
N GLY A 30 -13.53 -19.60 -9.98
CA GLY A 30 -13.92 -18.96 -8.74
C GLY A 30 -14.43 -17.52 -8.95
N SER A 31 -14.53 -16.76 -7.86
CA SER A 31 -15.01 -15.37 -7.86
C SER A 31 -14.27 -14.54 -6.81
N ILE A 32 -14.23 -13.23 -7.03
CA ILE A 32 -13.77 -12.24 -6.06
C ILE A 32 -14.97 -11.37 -5.72
N LEU A 33 -15.25 -11.22 -4.43
CA LEU A 33 -16.40 -10.48 -3.95
C LEU A 33 -15.95 -9.23 -3.18
N ILE A 34 -16.67 -8.13 -3.37
CA ILE A 34 -16.62 -6.94 -2.52
C ILE A 34 -18.04 -6.76 -1.99
N ASP A 35 -18.21 -6.79 -0.66
CA ASP A 35 -19.51 -6.71 0.01
C ASP A 35 -20.53 -7.69 -0.61
N ASP A 36 -20.13 -8.97 -0.74
CA ASP A 36 -20.91 -10.07 -1.34
C ASP A 36 -21.29 -9.91 -2.82
N VAL A 37 -20.80 -8.88 -3.50
CA VAL A 37 -21.00 -8.65 -4.93
C VAL A 37 -19.77 -9.10 -5.72
N ASP A 38 -19.97 -10.00 -6.70
CA ASP A 38 -18.88 -10.41 -7.61
C ASP A 38 -18.40 -9.21 -8.42
N ILE A 39 -17.08 -8.93 -8.34
CA ILE A 39 -16.46 -7.80 -9.02
C ILE A 39 -16.69 -7.82 -10.54
N LYS A 40 -16.96 -8.98 -11.15
CA LYS A 40 -17.31 -9.12 -12.57
C LYS A 40 -18.66 -8.47 -12.90
N ARG A 41 -19.55 -8.32 -11.91
CA ARG A 41 -20.86 -7.68 -12.05
C ARG A 41 -20.83 -6.18 -11.83
N ILE A 42 -19.73 -5.65 -11.28
CA ILE A 42 -19.56 -4.22 -11.01
C ILE A 42 -19.00 -3.55 -12.27
N GLN A 43 -19.51 -2.38 -12.61
CA GLN A 43 -18.91 -1.56 -13.67
C GLN A 43 -17.46 -1.24 -13.33
N LEU A 44 -16.54 -1.39 -14.29
CA LEU A 44 -15.12 -1.29 -14.06
C LEU A 44 -14.69 0.06 -13.47
N HIS A 45 -15.31 1.15 -13.91
CA HIS A 45 -15.06 2.48 -13.37
C HIS A 45 -15.47 2.56 -11.88
N SER A 46 -16.67 2.12 -11.54
CA SER A 46 -17.16 2.10 -10.16
C SER A 46 -16.33 1.19 -9.25
N LEU A 47 -15.89 0.03 -9.75
CA LEU A 47 -14.99 -0.87 -9.02
C LEU A 47 -13.67 -0.15 -8.67
N ARG A 48 -13.04 0.48 -9.67
CA ARG A 48 -11.73 1.12 -9.49
C ARG A 48 -11.79 2.39 -8.65
N GLN A 49 -12.93 3.05 -8.56
CA GLN A 49 -13.16 4.14 -7.61
C GLN A 49 -13.20 3.68 -6.15
N GLN A 50 -13.56 2.41 -5.91
CA GLN A 50 -13.61 1.83 -4.57
C GLN A 50 -12.27 1.25 -4.12
N ILE A 51 -11.29 1.10 -5.03
CA ILE A 51 -10.02 0.45 -4.76
C ILE A 51 -8.87 1.44 -4.97
N GLY A 52 -8.23 1.85 -3.89
CA GLY A 52 -6.95 2.57 -3.93
C GLY A 52 -5.80 1.58 -4.02
N ILE A 53 -4.79 1.89 -4.82
CA ILE A 53 -3.58 1.09 -4.91
C ILE A 53 -2.34 1.96 -4.94
N VAL A 54 -1.35 1.62 -4.12
CA VAL A 54 -0.01 2.21 -4.13
C VAL A 54 0.98 1.11 -4.42
N PHE A 55 1.78 1.29 -5.48
CA PHE A 55 2.85 0.37 -5.88
C PHE A 55 4.20 0.80 -5.28
N ASP A 56 5.15 -0.11 -5.24
CA ASP A 56 6.55 0.13 -4.88
C ASP A 56 7.17 1.28 -5.71
N GLU A 57 6.98 1.23 -7.03
CA GLU A 57 7.39 2.31 -7.94
C GLU A 57 6.16 3.07 -8.45
N PRO A 58 5.67 4.08 -7.72
CA PRO A 58 4.49 4.81 -8.13
C PRO A 58 4.78 5.74 -9.30
N PHE A 59 3.85 5.79 -10.25
CA PHE A 59 3.91 6.72 -11.36
C PHE A 59 3.36 8.09 -10.94
N LEU A 60 4.14 9.13 -11.20
CA LEU A 60 3.70 10.52 -11.08
C LEU A 60 3.66 11.18 -12.46
N PHE A 61 2.63 11.99 -12.69
CA PHE A 61 2.47 12.76 -13.90
C PHE A 61 3.38 14.00 -13.86
N SER A 62 3.83 14.46 -15.02
CA SER A 62 4.66 15.68 -15.17
C SER A 62 3.80 16.94 -15.00
N THR A 63 3.14 17.06 -13.87
CA THR A 63 2.27 18.16 -13.45
C THR A 63 2.65 18.61 -12.04
N SER A 64 1.91 19.51 -11.43
CA SER A 64 2.15 19.94 -10.04
C SER A 64 1.92 18.79 -9.04
N ILE A 65 2.49 18.92 -7.84
CA ILE A 65 2.24 17.98 -6.73
C ILE A 65 0.76 17.98 -6.37
N SER A 66 0.11 19.15 -6.35
CA SER A 66 -1.33 19.28 -6.10
C SER A 66 -2.16 18.46 -7.08
N GLU A 67 -1.91 18.60 -8.39
CA GLU A 67 -2.60 17.84 -9.44
C GLU A 67 -2.30 16.34 -9.38
N ASN A 68 -1.10 15.96 -8.97
CA ASN A 68 -0.76 14.57 -8.73
C ASN A 68 -1.57 13.97 -7.58
N ILE A 69 -1.74 14.69 -6.47
CA ILE A 69 -2.53 14.24 -5.33
C ILE A 69 -4.02 14.18 -5.68
N SER A 70 -4.54 15.22 -6.35
CA SER A 70 -5.97 15.32 -6.70
C SER A 70 -6.35 14.59 -7.98
N TYR A 71 -5.47 13.79 -8.57
CA TYR A 71 -5.70 13.14 -9.86
C TYR A 71 -7.00 12.33 -9.94
N GLY A 72 -7.32 11.54 -8.90
CA GLY A 72 -8.54 10.75 -8.82
C GLY A 72 -9.76 11.55 -8.35
N LYS A 73 -9.54 12.76 -7.77
CA LYS A 73 -10.58 13.68 -7.29
C LYS A 73 -10.25 15.10 -7.69
N PRO A 74 -10.45 15.50 -8.97
CA PRO A 74 -10.03 16.81 -9.48
C PRO A 74 -10.76 18.01 -8.85
N ASP A 75 -11.94 17.79 -8.25
CA ASP A 75 -12.76 18.76 -7.54
C ASP A 75 -12.41 18.88 -6.05
N ALA A 76 -11.36 18.21 -5.59
CA ALA A 76 -10.91 18.31 -4.20
C ALA A 76 -10.49 19.74 -3.84
N SER A 77 -10.92 20.21 -2.68
CA SER A 77 -10.48 21.48 -2.14
C SER A 77 -9.00 21.44 -1.74
N GLU A 78 -8.36 22.60 -1.71
CA GLU A 78 -6.98 22.73 -1.23
C GLU A 78 -6.81 22.15 0.19
N ALA A 79 -7.76 22.36 1.07
CA ALA A 79 -7.75 21.82 2.43
C ALA A 79 -7.76 20.27 2.45
N GLU A 80 -8.52 19.62 1.56
CA GLU A 80 -8.53 18.17 1.43
C GLU A 80 -7.18 17.63 0.91
N ILE A 81 -6.58 18.32 -0.06
CA ILE A 81 -5.27 17.96 -0.63
C ILE A 81 -4.17 18.07 0.45
N VAL A 82 -4.17 19.18 1.21
CA VAL A 82 -3.22 19.39 2.32
C VAL A 82 -3.39 18.32 3.40
N GLU A 83 -4.63 17.99 3.75
CA GLU A 83 -4.93 16.96 4.75
C GLU A 83 -4.48 15.56 4.27
N ALA A 84 -4.71 15.22 3.01
CA ALA A 84 -4.22 13.98 2.43
C ALA A 84 -2.68 13.90 2.45
N ALA A 85 -2.01 14.99 2.09
CA ALA A 85 -0.56 15.11 2.16
C ALA A 85 -0.03 14.97 3.59
N ARG A 86 -0.73 15.55 4.59
CA ARG A 86 -0.39 15.44 6.01
C ARG A 86 -0.49 13.98 6.47
N LYS A 87 -1.57 13.29 6.14
CA LYS A 87 -1.77 11.86 6.50
C LYS A 87 -0.71 10.95 5.89
N ALA A 88 -0.27 11.25 4.67
CA ALA A 88 0.80 10.53 3.99
C ALA A 88 2.22 10.97 4.43
N GLN A 89 2.37 11.81 5.45
CA GLN A 89 3.65 12.40 5.88
C GLN A 89 4.39 13.11 4.74
N ALA A 90 3.65 13.64 3.76
CA ALA A 90 4.20 14.37 2.62
C ALA A 90 4.26 15.88 2.83
N LEU A 91 3.43 16.43 3.72
CA LEU A 91 3.26 17.88 3.91
C LEU A 91 4.59 18.58 4.20
N GLY A 92 5.42 18.02 5.10
CA GLY A 92 6.69 18.64 5.50
C GLY A 92 7.60 18.88 4.31
N PHE A 93 7.97 17.84 3.56
CA PHE A 93 8.86 18.04 2.42
C PHE A 93 8.23 18.87 1.31
N ILE A 94 6.90 18.83 1.12
CA ILE A 94 6.21 19.65 0.11
C ILE A 94 6.34 21.13 0.46
N THR A 95 6.18 21.51 1.71
CA THR A 95 6.30 22.90 2.17
C THR A 95 7.74 23.42 2.13
N ASP A 96 8.73 22.53 2.18
CA ASP A 96 10.15 22.88 2.05
C ASP A 96 10.58 23.15 0.60
N LEU A 97 9.75 22.76 -0.39
CA LEU A 97 10.01 23.08 -1.79
C LEU A 97 9.69 24.53 -2.10
N GLU A 98 10.47 25.17 -2.99
CA GLU A 98 10.33 26.58 -3.34
C GLU A 98 8.91 26.97 -3.79
N SER A 99 8.25 26.10 -4.57
CA SER A 99 6.88 26.29 -5.07
C SER A 99 5.82 25.46 -4.32
N GLY A 100 6.18 24.80 -3.22
CA GLY A 100 5.26 23.98 -2.42
C GLY A 100 4.45 23.00 -3.26
N PHE A 101 3.13 23.00 -3.08
CA PHE A 101 2.19 22.18 -3.85
C PHE A 101 2.13 22.49 -5.35
N SER A 102 2.55 23.69 -5.76
CA SER A 102 2.64 24.08 -7.17
C SER A 102 3.92 23.59 -7.86
N THR A 103 4.82 22.94 -7.13
CA THR A 103 6.03 22.37 -7.70
C THR A 103 5.68 21.34 -8.76
N VAL A 104 6.14 21.56 -9.99
CA VAL A 104 5.99 20.62 -11.11
C VAL A 104 7.01 19.49 -10.94
N VAL A 105 6.53 18.26 -10.86
CA VAL A 105 7.40 17.09 -10.82
C VAL A 105 7.89 16.77 -12.23
N GLY A 106 9.18 16.46 -12.35
CA GLY A 106 9.78 16.08 -13.63
C GLY A 106 9.19 14.78 -14.19
N GLU A 107 9.67 14.37 -15.35
CA GLU A 107 9.22 13.13 -15.99
C GLU A 107 9.27 11.96 -14.99
N ARG A 108 8.13 11.29 -14.83
CA ARG A 108 7.92 10.20 -13.85
C ARG A 108 8.30 10.53 -12.40
N GLY A 109 8.40 11.84 -12.05
CA GLY A 109 8.77 12.25 -10.69
C GLY A 109 10.26 12.14 -10.36
N TYR A 110 11.16 12.06 -11.34
CA TYR A 110 12.60 11.89 -11.08
C TYR A 110 13.26 13.06 -10.31
N THR A 111 12.61 14.19 -10.19
CA THR A 111 13.07 15.30 -9.34
C THR A 111 12.88 15.03 -7.84
N LEU A 112 12.12 14.00 -7.50
CA LEU A 112 11.80 13.59 -6.13
C LEU A 112 12.52 12.29 -5.75
N SER A 113 12.80 12.12 -4.46
CA SER A 113 13.30 10.84 -3.96
C SER A 113 12.24 9.74 -4.07
N GLY A 114 12.63 8.46 -4.00
CA GLY A 114 11.71 7.33 -4.01
C GLY A 114 10.62 7.44 -2.93
N GLY A 115 11.05 7.71 -1.70
CA GLY A 115 10.12 7.88 -0.57
C GLY A 115 9.20 9.12 -0.69
N GLN A 116 9.65 10.20 -1.34
CA GLN A 116 8.77 11.35 -1.65
C GLN A 116 7.71 10.97 -2.68
N ARG A 117 8.07 10.22 -3.73
CA ARG A 117 7.11 9.71 -4.72
C ARG A 117 6.08 8.78 -4.08
N GLN A 118 6.52 7.84 -3.24
CA GLN A 118 5.62 6.92 -2.53
C GLN A 118 4.63 7.68 -1.64
N ARG A 119 5.08 8.70 -0.90
CA ARG A 119 4.20 9.53 -0.05
C ARG A 119 3.20 10.35 -0.85
N ILE A 120 3.56 10.89 -2.02
CA ILE A 120 2.59 11.57 -2.92
C ILE A 120 1.55 10.58 -3.45
N ALA A 121 1.97 9.38 -3.88
CA ALA A 121 1.03 8.36 -4.34
C ALA A 121 0.10 7.88 -3.22
N LEU A 122 0.61 7.77 -1.99
CA LEU A 122 -0.21 7.46 -0.82
C LEU A 122 -1.22 8.58 -0.54
N ALA A 123 -0.79 9.85 -0.58
CA ALA A 123 -1.69 11.00 -0.43
C ALA A 123 -2.81 10.99 -1.47
N ARG A 124 -2.50 10.66 -2.74
CA ARG A 124 -3.49 10.48 -3.82
C ARG A 124 -4.55 9.46 -3.42
N CYS A 125 -4.15 8.28 -2.96
CA CYS A 125 -5.08 7.23 -2.53
C CYS A 125 -5.91 7.63 -1.31
N LEU A 126 -5.30 8.27 -0.31
CA LEU A 126 -5.99 8.70 0.90
C LEU A 126 -7.02 9.81 0.64
N LEU A 127 -6.79 10.66 -0.37
CA LEU A 127 -7.74 11.69 -0.78
C LEU A 127 -9.05 11.10 -1.31
N GLU A 128 -8.98 9.99 -2.02
CA GLU A 128 -10.15 9.31 -2.61
C GLU A 128 -10.99 8.55 -1.57
N LYS A 129 -10.42 8.24 -0.39
CA LYS A 129 -11.08 7.47 0.68
C LYS A 129 -11.67 6.14 0.17
N PRO A 130 -10.86 5.25 -0.38
CA PRO A 130 -11.32 4.01 -0.97
C PRO A 130 -11.88 3.05 0.09
N SER A 131 -12.82 2.17 -0.29
CA SER A 131 -13.32 1.09 0.57
C SER A 131 -12.30 -0.05 0.73
N VAL A 132 -11.45 -0.23 -0.29
CA VAL A 132 -10.34 -1.21 -0.27
C VAL A 132 -9.04 -0.49 -0.62
N LEU A 133 -8.02 -0.64 0.21
CA LEU A 133 -6.68 -0.10 -0.04
C LEU A 133 -5.68 -1.23 -0.22
N ILE A 134 -4.88 -1.16 -1.27
CA ILE A 134 -3.81 -2.11 -1.56
C ILE A 134 -2.48 -1.36 -1.49
N LEU A 135 -1.59 -1.79 -0.61
CA LEU A 135 -0.24 -1.28 -0.47
C LEU A 135 0.74 -2.37 -0.90
N ASP A 136 1.27 -2.28 -2.13
CA ASP A 136 2.22 -3.24 -2.70
C ASP A 136 3.64 -2.70 -2.54
N ASP A 137 4.32 -3.08 -1.44
CA ASP A 137 5.63 -2.57 -1.01
C ASP A 137 5.73 -1.03 -0.99
N ALA A 138 4.61 -0.37 -0.69
CA ALA A 138 4.39 1.07 -0.86
C ALA A 138 5.24 1.97 0.07
N THR A 139 5.96 1.39 1.02
CA THR A 139 6.84 2.10 1.96
C THR A 139 8.30 1.68 1.83
N SER A 140 8.64 0.87 0.83
CA SER A 140 9.97 0.29 0.62
C SER A 140 11.12 1.31 0.53
N ALA A 141 10.86 2.49 -0.02
CA ALA A 141 11.81 3.59 -0.17
C ALA A 141 11.69 4.67 0.94
N ILE A 142 10.87 4.43 1.96
CA ILE A 142 10.62 5.37 3.06
C ILE A 142 11.50 4.98 4.27
N ASP A 143 12.03 5.98 4.95
CA ASP A 143 12.78 5.79 6.18
C ASP A 143 11.89 5.23 7.30
N VAL A 144 12.46 4.35 8.15
CA VAL A 144 11.72 3.64 9.22
C VAL A 144 10.96 4.59 10.15
N GLY A 145 11.56 5.74 10.49
CA GLY A 145 10.91 6.72 11.35
C GLY A 145 9.66 7.35 10.70
N VAL A 146 9.74 7.68 9.41
CA VAL A 146 8.60 8.23 8.66
C VAL A 146 7.57 7.13 8.37
N GLU A 147 8.01 5.91 8.09
CA GLU A 147 7.13 4.74 7.92
C GLU A 147 6.25 4.54 9.16
N SER A 148 6.82 4.58 10.36
CA SER A 148 6.07 4.44 11.61
C SER A 148 4.98 5.51 11.77
N LEU A 149 5.25 6.77 11.40
CA LEU A 149 4.26 7.85 11.43
C LEU A 149 3.15 7.66 10.39
N ILE A 150 3.49 7.15 9.21
CA ILE A 150 2.50 6.77 8.20
C ILE A 150 1.60 5.67 8.74
N HIS A 151 2.16 4.66 9.36
CA HIS A 151 1.42 3.55 9.94
C HIS A 151 0.44 4.01 11.02
N GLU A 152 0.85 4.88 11.92
CA GLU A 152 -0.03 5.47 12.94
C GLU A 152 -1.17 6.26 12.29
N SER A 153 -0.86 7.06 11.28
CA SER A 153 -1.85 7.82 10.51
C SER A 153 -2.84 6.91 9.77
N LEU A 154 -2.36 5.81 9.19
CA LEU A 154 -3.20 4.84 8.48
C LEU A 154 -4.15 4.11 9.42
N LYS A 155 -3.70 3.68 10.60
CA LYS A 155 -4.56 3.05 11.62
C LYS A 155 -5.80 3.89 11.93
N THR A 156 -5.62 5.18 12.14
CA THR A 156 -6.73 6.09 12.48
C THR A 156 -7.58 6.50 11.26
N SER A 157 -7.00 6.50 10.07
CA SER A 157 -7.67 6.97 8.85
C SER A 157 -8.41 5.87 8.09
N LEU A 158 -8.11 4.60 8.36
CA LEU A 158 -8.57 3.44 7.60
C LEU A 158 -9.40 2.45 8.42
N GLU A 159 -9.96 2.85 9.57
CA GLU A 159 -10.77 1.99 10.44
C GLU A 159 -11.93 1.29 9.71
N GLU A 160 -12.50 1.94 8.69
CA GLU A 160 -13.57 1.40 7.86
C GLU A 160 -13.09 0.82 6.51
N THR A 161 -11.79 0.91 6.21
CA THR A 161 -11.20 0.48 4.94
C THR A 161 -10.60 -0.92 5.06
N THR A 162 -10.97 -1.84 4.19
CA THR A 162 -10.28 -3.12 4.09
C THR A 162 -8.91 -2.90 3.45
N THR A 163 -7.84 -3.24 4.18
CA THR A 163 -6.47 -2.97 3.72
C THR A 163 -5.72 -4.26 3.43
N LEU A 164 -5.12 -4.34 2.24
CA LEU A 164 -4.23 -5.43 1.82
C LEU A 164 -2.79 -4.90 1.77
N LEU A 165 -1.95 -5.42 2.66
CA LEU A 165 -0.53 -5.11 2.71
C LEU A 165 0.25 -6.22 2.01
N ILE A 166 0.84 -5.94 0.87
CA ILE A 166 1.83 -6.81 0.25
C ILE A 166 3.18 -6.26 0.71
N ALA A 167 3.82 -6.93 1.66
CA ALA A 167 5.02 -6.42 2.29
C ALA A 167 6.00 -7.54 2.64
N GLN A 168 7.27 -7.18 2.68
CA GLN A 168 8.34 -8.05 3.17
C GLN A 168 8.93 -7.53 4.50
N ARG A 169 8.74 -6.25 4.82
CA ARG A 169 9.24 -5.64 6.07
C ARG A 169 8.38 -6.04 7.27
N VAL A 170 9.04 -6.45 8.35
CA VAL A 170 8.36 -6.82 9.60
C VAL A 170 7.54 -5.66 10.17
N SER A 171 8.04 -4.42 10.07
CA SER A 171 7.32 -3.21 10.49
C SER A 171 5.97 -3.07 9.82
N THR A 172 5.90 -3.30 8.51
CA THR A 172 4.65 -3.24 7.74
C THR A 172 3.73 -4.43 8.03
N ILE A 173 4.30 -5.64 8.16
CA ILE A 173 3.54 -6.87 8.48
C ILE A 173 2.89 -6.77 9.87
N ALA A 174 3.57 -6.11 10.83
CA ALA A 174 3.07 -5.92 12.20
C ALA A 174 1.81 -5.05 12.30
N LEU A 175 1.41 -4.36 11.22
CA LEU A 175 0.15 -3.59 11.18
C LEU A 175 -1.06 -4.45 10.89
N ALA A 176 -0.85 -5.65 10.38
CA ALA A 176 -1.94 -6.50 9.94
C ALA A 176 -2.62 -7.20 11.13
N ASP A 177 -3.94 -7.24 11.09
CA ASP A 177 -4.75 -8.05 12.00
C ASP A 177 -4.53 -9.53 11.74
N ARG A 178 -4.26 -9.90 10.48
CA ARG A 178 -4.05 -11.27 10.02
C ARG A 178 -3.03 -11.31 8.87
N ILE A 179 -2.28 -12.39 8.83
CA ILE A 179 -1.29 -12.65 7.78
C ILE A 179 -1.76 -13.86 6.97
N VAL A 180 -1.67 -13.73 5.66
CA VAL A 180 -1.87 -14.81 4.69
C VAL A 180 -0.52 -15.12 4.05
N PHE A 181 -0.04 -16.34 4.22
CA PHE A 181 1.22 -16.79 3.66
C PHE A 181 1.01 -17.54 2.35
N LEU A 182 1.59 -16.98 1.27
CA LEU A 182 1.51 -17.53 -0.08
C LEU A 182 2.76 -18.32 -0.46
N GLU A 183 2.55 -19.53 -0.93
CA GLU A 183 3.59 -20.40 -1.45
C GLU A 183 3.10 -21.13 -2.71
N GLY A 184 3.89 -21.08 -3.78
CA GLY A 184 3.54 -21.74 -5.04
C GLY A 184 2.19 -21.31 -5.65
N GLY A 185 1.73 -20.09 -5.42
CA GLY A 185 0.46 -19.56 -5.94
C GLY A 185 -0.78 -19.95 -5.13
N ALA A 186 -0.61 -20.58 -3.96
CA ALA A 186 -1.69 -20.97 -3.07
C ALA A 186 -1.47 -20.41 -1.66
N ILE A 187 -2.56 -20.30 -0.89
CA ILE A 187 -2.47 -20.01 0.54
C ILE A 187 -1.95 -21.27 1.23
N SER A 188 -0.74 -21.18 1.78
CA SER A 188 -0.07 -22.28 2.50
C SER A 188 -0.41 -22.24 3.99
N ASP A 189 -0.52 -21.04 4.56
CA ASP A 189 -0.84 -20.87 5.98
C ASP A 189 -1.46 -19.47 6.22
N GLU A 190 -2.17 -19.31 7.35
CA GLU A 190 -2.71 -18.03 7.78
C GLU A 190 -2.76 -17.91 9.31
N GLY A 191 -2.61 -16.69 9.83
CA GLY A 191 -2.67 -16.44 11.27
C GLY A 191 -2.01 -15.15 11.70
N SER A 192 -1.76 -15.01 13.00
CA SER A 192 -0.97 -13.89 13.54
C SER A 192 0.52 -14.07 13.27
N HIS A 193 1.28 -12.98 13.31
CA HIS A 193 2.74 -13.01 13.15
C HIS A 193 3.41 -14.01 14.09
N SER A 194 3.08 -13.96 15.37
CA SER A 194 3.65 -14.87 16.38
C SER A 194 3.30 -16.34 16.13
N SER A 195 2.06 -16.61 15.71
CA SER A 195 1.62 -17.96 15.39
C SER A 195 2.36 -18.54 14.18
N LEU A 196 2.47 -17.75 13.10
CA LEU A 196 3.17 -18.20 11.89
C LEU A 196 4.67 -18.34 12.14
N LEU A 197 5.29 -17.43 12.89
CA LEU A 197 6.71 -17.49 13.21
C LEU A 197 7.08 -18.77 13.97
N SER A 198 6.18 -19.25 14.85
CA SER A 198 6.43 -20.45 15.67
C SER A 198 6.19 -21.78 14.93
N ARG A 199 5.31 -21.82 13.92
CA ARG A 199 4.87 -23.08 13.30
C ARG A 199 5.24 -23.25 11.83
N ASN A 200 5.55 -22.13 11.13
CA ASN A 200 5.83 -22.15 9.70
C ASN A 200 7.30 -21.75 9.44
N ALA A 201 8.14 -22.76 9.17
CA ALA A 201 9.56 -22.54 8.95
C ALA A 201 9.87 -21.69 7.71
N ALA A 202 9.04 -21.80 6.65
CA ALA A 202 9.22 -20.99 5.44
C ALA A 202 8.90 -19.51 5.69
N TYR A 203 7.84 -19.24 6.45
CA TYR A 203 7.52 -17.89 6.90
C TYR A 203 8.65 -17.30 7.78
N ALA A 204 9.12 -18.09 8.77
CA ALA A 204 10.21 -17.67 9.65
C ALA A 204 11.49 -17.33 8.88
N ALA A 205 11.82 -18.10 7.84
CA ALA A 205 12.98 -17.82 6.98
C ALA A 205 12.87 -16.48 6.24
N ILE A 206 11.69 -16.16 5.67
CA ILE A 206 11.46 -14.88 4.98
C ILE A 206 11.60 -13.71 5.95
N ILE A 207 11.06 -13.85 7.17
CA ILE A 207 11.15 -12.81 8.19
C ILE A 207 12.61 -12.58 8.62
N ALA A 208 13.38 -13.66 8.78
CA ALA A 208 14.81 -13.56 9.12
C ALA A 208 15.64 -12.88 8.02
N GLU A 209 15.34 -13.16 6.74
CA GLU A 209 15.99 -12.48 5.61
C GLU A 209 15.66 -10.98 5.55
N SER A 210 14.44 -10.60 5.94
CA SER A 210 13.98 -9.21 5.93
C SER A 210 14.56 -8.36 7.06
N ASN A 211 15.09 -8.99 8.11
CA ASN A 211 15.63 -8.30 9.29
C ASN A 211 16.95 -8.93 9.75
N PRO A 212 18.07 -8.65 9.06
CA PRO A 212 19.37 -9.27 9.35
C PRO A 212 19.94 -8.94 10.75
N GLU A 213 19.40 -7.97 11.47
CA GLU A 213 19.83 -7.64 12.83
C GLU A 213 19.28 -8.62 13.88
N THR A 214 18.15 -9.26 13.65
CA THR A 214 17.53 -10.22 14.59
C THR A 214 18.28 -11.58 14.63
N VAL A 215 19.08 -11.90 13.63
CA VAL A 215 19.86 -13.15 13.55
C VAL A 215 21.05 -13.16 14.54
N LYS A 216 21.49 -12.01 15.02
CA LYS A 216 22.62 -11.90 15.96
C LYS A 216 22.26 -12.15 17.42
N GLU A 217 20.99 -12.15 17.78
CA GLU A 217 20.53 -12.39 19.17
C GLU A 217 20.19 -13.85 19.47
N ILE A 218 20.20 -14.74 18.46
CA ILE A 218 19.84 -16.16 18.61
C ILE A 218 21.06 -17.11 18.44
N SER A 219 22.28 -16.55 18.31
CA SER A 219 23.51 -17.35 18.18
C SER A 219 24.35 -17.35 19.44
#